data_1dd8e92cab35276b34cbe14722010869
#
_entry.id   1dd8e92cab35276b34cbe14722010869
#
_cell.length_a   1.000
_cell.length_b   1.000
_cell.length_c   1.000
_cell.angle_alpha   90.00
_cell.angle_beta   90.00
_cell.angle_gamma   90.00
#
_symmetry.space_group_name_H-M   'P 1'
#
loop_
_entity.id
_entity.type
_entity.pdbx_description
1 polymer ?
#
loop_
_entity_poly.entity_id
_entity_poly.type
_entity_poly.pdbx_seq_one_letter_code
_entity_poly.pdbx_strand_id
1 'polypeptide(L)'
;MVSRDAHLAPADRAPRGDYDGRVTAAPSPRTVAVVTLGCARNEVDSEELAGRLAADGYRLVDDADGADAVLVNTCGFIESAKKDSVDAILAATDTGAPVVAVGCMAERYGADLAGALPEATVLGFDDYAAIGDRLDDVLAGRPLVPHTPRDRRTLLPISPVDRTAVTAAAGAPVIPGHGWLRRQRLASGPSAALKLASGCDRRCSFCAIPTFRGAFVSRPPAEVLGEAQWLAGQGVTELVLVSENSTSYGKDLGDLRLLERLLPQLVAVEGIARVRVAYLQPAELRPGLLEVIAATDGVAPYFDLSFQHSSPSLLRRMRRFGGTDDFLALIGRARALAPEAGFRTNVILGFPGETEDDVAELERFLTEGRLDAVGVFGYSDEEGTEAMSLPGKLDQAEIDARVRRITDLVEELTAQRA
;
A
#
# COMPACT_ATOMS: atom_id res chain seq x y z
N MET A 1 43.86 -0.15 -80.06
CA MET A 1 43.07 -0.17 -81.29
C MET A 1 41.57 -0.24 -80.87
N VAL A 2 40.80 0.69 -81.39
CA VAL A 2 39.35 0.90 -81.41
C VAL A 2 38.72 1.60 -80.18
N SER A 3 38.62 2.90 -80.46
CA SER A 3 37.72 3.90 -79.90
C SER A 3 36.24 3.50 -80.04
N ARG A 4 35.37 3.96 -79.05
CA ARG A 4 34.06 4.43 -79.41
C ARG A 4 33.55 5.38 -78.31
N ASP A 5 33.43 6.63 -78.69
CA ASP A 5 32.69 7.68 -77.98
C ASP A 5 31.24 7.34 -77.91
N ALA A 6 30.62 7.61 -76.77
CA ALA A 6 29.14 7.69 -76.60
C ALA A 6 28.81 8.99 -75.91
N HIS A 7 28.15 9.89 -76.67
CA HIS A 7 27.58 11.16 -76.23
C HIS A 7 26.50 10.92 -75.21
N LEU A 8 26.60 11.59 -74.02
CA LEU A 8 25.53 11.75 -73.07
C LEU A 8 24.75 13.04 -73.32
N ALA A 9 23.47 12.90 -73.56
CA ALA A 9 22.54 13.99 -73.65
C ALA A 9 22.27 14.63 -72.28
N PRO A 10 21.87 15.92 -72.17
CA PRO A 10 21.71 16.60 -70.89
C PRO A 10 20.39 16.14 -70.24
N ALA A 11 20.44 15.73 -68.96
CA ALA A 11 19.31 15.37 -68.16
C ALA A 11 18.43 16.57 -67.83
N ASP A 12 17.15 16.43 -68.11
CA ASP A 12 16.09 17.34 -67.80
C ASP A 12 16.01 17.63 -66.28
N ARG A 13 15.99 18.88 -65.90
CA ARG A 13 15.79 19.33 -64.52
C ARG A 13 14.32 19.13 -64.14
N ALA A 14 14.04 18.20 -63.27
CA ALA A 14 12.78 18.10 -62.56
C ALA A 14 12.51 19.38 -61.69
N PRO A 15 11.25 19.82 -61.55
CA PRO A 15 10.91 21.01 -60.78
C PRO A 15 11.20 20.79 -59.30
N ARG A 16 11.86 21.76 -58.65
CA ARG A 16 12.03 21.83 -57.22
C ARG A 16 10.67 22.06 -56.59
N GLY A 17 10.07 21.01 -56.06
CA GLY A 17 8.96 21.14 -55.13
C GLY A 17 9.42 21.87 -53.91
N ASP A 18 8.76 22.97 -53.59
CA ASP A 18 8.91 23.66 -52.30
C ASP A 18 8.49 22.70 -51.18
N TYR A 19 9.45 22.11 -50.50
CA TYR A 19 9.26 21.39 -49.25
C TYR A 19 9.04 22.48 -48.19
N ASP A 20 7.76 22.84 -47.95
CA ASP A 20 7.38 23.64 -46.78
C ASP A 20 7.62 22.80 -45.52
N GLY A 21 8.85 22.95 -44.98
CA GLY A 21 9.35 22.23 -43.81
C GLY A 21 8.70 22.69 -42.53
N ARG A 22 7.36 22.62 -42.45
CA ARG A 22 6.66 22.68 -41.16
C ARG A 22 6.91 21.33 -40.46
N VAL A 23 8.00 21.26 -39.69
CA VAL A 23 8.13 20.31 -38.60
C VAL A 23 7.01 20.67 -37.62
N THR A 24 5.87 19.98 -37.72
CA THR A 24 4.85 20.04 -36.65
C THR A 24 5.57 19.51 -35.42
N ALA A 25 5.86 20.41 -34.45
CA ALA A 25 6.36 20.00 -33.15
C ALA A 25 5.42 18.91 -32.61
N ALA A 26 5.99 17.79 -32.19
CA ALA A 26 5.19 16.77 -31.53
C ALA A 26 4.41 17.43 -30.38
N PRO A 27 3.14 17.13 -30.18
CA PRO A 27 2.38 17.71 -29.10
C PRO A 27 3.12 17.46 -27.79
N SER A 28 3.21 18.47 -26.94
CA SER A 28 3.81 18.34 -25.61
C SER A 28 3.14 17.19 -24.86
N PRO A 29 3.88 16.33 -24.15
CA PRO A 29 3.27 15.24 -23.41
C PRO A 29 2.29 15.80 -22.38
N ARG A 30 1.11 15.17 -22.29
CA ARG A 30 0.11 15.52 -21.27
C ARG A 30 0.68 15.33 -19.89
N THR A 31 0.28 16.17 -18.96
CA THR A 31 0.77 16.20 -17.59
C THR A 31 -0.24 15.61 -16.62
N VAL A 32 0.23 14.89 -15.63
CA VAL A 32 -0.61 14.34 -14.57
C VAL A 32 0.06 14.51 -13.20
N ALA A 33 -0.71 15.05 -12.25
CA ALA A 33 -0.31 15.08 -10.84
C ALA A 33 -0.88 13.86 -10.13
N VAL A 34 -0.08 13.25 -9.23
CA VAL A 34 -0.51 12.09 -8.43
C VAL A 34 -0.51 12.47 -6.96
N VAL A 35 -1.71 12.52 -6.38
CA VAL A 35 -1.92 12.75 -4.94
C VAL A 35 -2.08 11.41 -4.25
N THR A 36 -1.24 11.13 -3.25
CA THR A 36 -1.24 9.85 -2.53
C THR A 36 -1.71 10.04 -1.10
N LEU A 37 -2.69 9.25 -0.68
CA LEU A 37 -3.22 9.25 0.68
C LEU A 37 -3.05 7.88 1.34
N GLY A 38 -3.00 7.88 2.66
CA GLY A 38 -3.05 6.68 3.49
C GLY A 38 -1.68 6.11 3.87
N CYS A 39 -1.39 4.88 3.51
CA CYS A 39 -0.27 4.10 4.05
C CYS A 39 0.82 3.81 3.00
N ALA A 40 1.98 3.35 3.46
CA ALA A 40 3.12 2.99 2.60
C ALA A 40 2.77 1.97 1.49
N ARG A 41 1.70 1.18 1.64
CA ARG A 41 1.20 0.31 0.55
C ARG A 41 0.57 1.12 -0.57
N ASN A 42 -0.20 2.17 -0.22
CA ASN A 42 -0.77 3.09 -1.20
C ASN A 42 0.32 3.91 -1.91
N GLU A 43 1.43 4.24 -1.21
CA GLU A 43 2.58 4.88 -1.84
C GLU A 43 3.15 4.02 -2.98
N VAL A 44 3.36 2.72 -2.71
CA VAL A 44 3.80 1.77 -3.75
C VAL A 44 2.80 1.67 -4.89
N ASP A 45 1.49 1.64 -4.58
CA ASP A 45 0.43 1.58 -5.60
C ASP A 45 0.41 2.86 -6.46
N SER A 46 0.63 4.05 -5.86
CA SER A 46 0.77 5.32 -6.60
C SER A 46 2.00 5.33 -7.51
N GLU A 47 3.14 4.87 -7.01
CA GLU A 47 4.36 4.78 -7.80
C GLU A 47 4.24 3.76 -8.96
N GLU A 48 3.44 2.68 -8.78
CA GLU A 48 3.10 1.76 -9.87
C GLU A 48 2.25 2.46 -10.93
N LEU A 49 1.20 3.18 -10.53
CA LEU A 49 0.36 3.96 -11.44
C LEU A 49 1.17 5.02 -12.18
N ALA A 50 2.05 5.72 -11.46
CA ALA A 50 2.97 6.70 -12.03
C ALA A 50 3.88 6.09 -13.10
N GLY A 51 4.43 4.90 -12.84
CA GLY A 51 5.25 4.16 -13.80
C GLY A 51 4.47 3.75 -15.05
N ARG A 52 3.20 3.35 -14.92
CA ARG A 52 2.31 3.03 -16.04
C ARG A 52 2.01 4.27 -16.88
N LEU A 53 1.59 5.36 -16.24
CA LEU A 53 1.32 6.63 -16.92
C LEU A 53 2.54 7.17 -17.65
N ALA A 54 3.72 7.08 -17.06
CA ALA A 54 4.97 7.48 -17.72
C ALA A 54 5.28 6.60 -18.94
N ALA A 55 5.01 5.28 -18.86
CA ALA A 55 5.18 4.37 -19.99
C ALA A 55 4.20 4.66 -21.14
N ASP A 56 3.00 5.16 -20.81
CA ASP A 56 1.96 5.57 -21.77
C ASP A 56 2.20 7.01 -22.30
N GLY A 57 3.32 7.65 -21.92
CA GLY A 57 3.75 8.95 -22.45
C GLY A 57 3.28 10.16 -21.67
N TYR A 58 2.69 9.98 -20.49
CA TYR A 58 2.35 11.07 -19.59
C TYR A 58 3.60 11.61 -18.87
N ARG A 59 3.65 12.91 -18.64
CA ARG A 59 4.67 13.53 -17.80
C ARG A 59 4.12 13.79 -16.40
N LEU A 60 4.73 13.18 -15.41
CA LEU A 60 4.37 13.41 -14.02
C LEU A 60 4.81 14.81 -13.57
N VAL A 61 3.96 15.47 -12.80
CA VAL A 61 4.23 16.78 -12.19
C VAL A 61 3.90 16.72 -10.70
N ASP A 62 4.64 17.50 -9.91
CA ASP A 62 4.45 17.54 -8.45
C ASP A 62 3.26 18.41 -8.05
N ASP A 63 2.96 19.45 -8.87
CA ASP A 63 1.88 20.39 -8.61
C ASP A 63 0.64 20.01 -9.40
N ALA A 64 -0.50 19.99 -8.73
CA ALA A 64 -1.80 19.78 -9.35
C ALA A 64 -2.25 20.99 -10.15
N ASP A 65 -1.79 22.20 -9.77
CA ASP A 65 -2.11 23.41 -10.47
C ASP A 65 -1.47 23.43 -11.88
N GLY A 66 -2.32 23.48 -12.89
CA GLY A 66 -1.88 23.47 -14.29
C GLY A 66 -1.52 22.10 -14.85
N ALA A 67 -1.76 21.01 -14.12
CA ALA A 67 -1.74 19.66 -14.66
C ALA A 67 -2.94 19.45 -15.60
N ASP A 68 -2.78 18.60 -16.65
CA ASP A 68 -3.88 18.24 -17.54
C ASP A 68 -4.89 17.31 -16.84
N ALA A 69 -4.46 16.55 -15.84
CA ALA A 69 -5.34 15.75 -14.97
C ALA A 69 -4.71 15.54 -13.58
N VAL A 70 -5.55 15.26 -12.58
CA VAL A 70 -5.13 14.88 -11.22
C VAL A 70 -5.62 13.48 -10.88
N LEU A 71 -4.69 12.59 -10.52
CA LEU A 71 -4.98 11.24 -10.04
C LEU A 71 -4.88 11.24 -8.50
N VAL A 72 -5.99 10.95 -7.80
CA VAL A 72 -6.03 10.89 -6.34
C VAL A 72 -6.12 9.42 -5.91
N ASN A 73 -5.03 8.88 -5.34
CA ASN A 73 -5.00 7.54 -4.77
C ASN A 73 -5.51 7.56 -3.33
N THR A 74 -6.75 7.14 -3.15
CA THR A 74 -7.56 7.32 -1.94
C THR A 74 -7.33 6.23 -0.89
N CYS A 75 -7.54 6.56 0.39
CA CYS A 75 -7.59 5.64 1.50
C CYS A 75 -9.03 5.43 1.97
N GLY A 76 -9.47 4.18 2.10
CA GLY A 76 -10.82 3.80 2.52
C GLY A 76 -10.84 2.92 3.76
N PHE A 77 -9.84 3.02 4.66
CA PHE A 77 -9.67 2.08 5.76
C PHE A 77 -10.52 2.43 6.98
N ILE A 78 -10.46 3.67 7.45
CA ILE A 78 -11.22 4.17 8.61
C ILE A 78 -11.88 5.50 8.25
N GLU A 79 -12.86 5.94 9.06
CA GLU A 79 -13.67 7.14 8.76
C GLU A 79 -12.85 8.41 8.56
N SER A 80 -11.84 8.66 9.41
CA SER A 80 -10.95 9.82 9.25
C SER A 80 -10.19 9.79 7.91
N ALA A 81 -9.67 8.64 7.50
CA ALA A 81 -8.95 8.50 6.24
C ALA A 81 -9.87 8.61 5.02
N LYS A 82 -11.15 8.22 5.17
CA LYS A 82 -12.17 8.44 4.13
C LYS A 82 -12.44 9.93 3.96
N LYS A 83 -12.59 10.64 5.10
CA LYS A 83 -12.77 12.10 5.10
C LYS A 83 -11.59 12.80 4.41
N ASP A 84 -10.35 12.47 4.79
CA ASP A 84 -9.15 13.04 4.16
C ASP A 84 -9.13 12.78 2.65
N SER A 85 -9.61 11.61 2.22
CA SER A 85 -9.69 11.25 0.80
C SER A 85 -10.74 12.08 0.06
N VAL A 86 -11.90 12.34 0.64
CA VAL A 86 -12.93 13.22 0.08
C VAL A 86 -12.41 14.66 0.00
N ASP A 87 -11.81 15.17 1.08
CA ASP A 87 -11.25 16.52 1.11
C ASP A 87 -10.17 16.71 0.03
N ALA A 88 -9.32 15.70 -0.19
CA ALA A 88 -8.29 15.75 -1.25
C ALA A 88 -8.89 15.70 -2.66
N ILE A 89 -9.95 14.91 -2.90
CA ILE A 89 -10.66 14.89 -4.18
C ILE A 89 -11.26 16.27 -4.45
N LEU A 90 -11.95 16.87 -3.48
CA LEU A 90 -12.55 18.19 -3.62
C LEU A 90 -11.48 19.27 -3.89
N ALA A 91 -10.38 19.26 -3.13
CA ALA A 91 -9.27 20.18 -3.36
C ALA A 91 -8.65 20.02 -4.77
N ALA A 92 -8.59 18.79 -5.28
CA ALA A 92 -8.13 18.54 -6.64
C ALA A 92 -9.11 19.10 -7.69
N THR A 93 -10.43 19.03 -7.45
CA THR A 93 -11.42 19.60 -8.38
C THR A 93 -11.36 21.14 -8.46
N ASP A 94 -10.94 21.81 -7.39
CA ASP A 94 -10.78 23.25 -7.35
C ASP A 94 -9.68 23.77 -8.32
N THR A 95 -8.76 22.91 -8.76
CA THR A 95 -7.75 23.26 -9.79
C THR A 95 -8.34 23.41 -11.18
N GLY A 96 -9.57 22.91 -11.41
CA GLY A 96 -10.24 22.90 -12.70
C GLY A 96 -9.77 21.79 -13.66
N ALA A 97 -8.78 20.99 -13.27
CA ALA A 97 -8.34 19.82 -14.01
C ALA A 97 -9.30 18.63 -13.79
N PRO A 98 -9.51 17.74 -14.76
CA PRO A 98 -10.21 16.48 -14.55
C PRO A 98 -9.58 15.66 -13.44
N VAL A 99 -10.41 15.16 -12.50
CA VAL A 99 -9.96 14.36 -11.35
C VAL A 99 -10.34 12.90 -11.52
N VAL A 100 -9.37 12.01 -11.27
CA VAL A 100 -9.56 10.56 -11.27
C VAL A 100 -9.25 10.02 -9.87
N ALA A 101 -10.28 9.53 -9.18
CA ALA A 101 -10.16 8.88 -7.88
C ALA A 101 -9.92 7.39 -8.06
N VAL A 102 -8.84 6.90 -7.48
CA VAL A 102 -8.42 5.49 -7.47
C VAL A 102 -8.14 5.04 -6.03
N GLY A 103 -7.72 3.81 -5.82
CA GLY A 103 -7.26 3.33 -4.53
C GLY A 103 -8.33 2.64 -3.69
N CYS A 104 -8.06 2.51 -2.39
CA CYS A 104 -8.86 1.69 -1.49
C CYS A 104 -10.31 2.19 -1.34
N MET A 105 -10.53 3.50 -1.29
CA MET A 105 -11.87 4.07 -1.17
C MET A 105 -12.64 3.92 -2.48
N ALA A 106 -12.01 4.19 -3.61
CA ALA A 106 -12.58 3.99 -4.93
C ALA A 106 -12.97 2.53 -5.17
N GLU A 107 -12.11 1.57 -4.80
CA GLU A 107 -12.42 0.13 -4.89
C GLU A 107 -13.57 -0.27 -3.97
N ARG A 108 -13.62 0.29 -2.75
CA ARG A 108 -14.59 -0.09 -1.73
C ARG A 108 -16.00 0.46 -2.00
N TYR A 109 -16.10 1.67 -2.53
CA TYR A 109 -17.36 2.39 -2.69
C TYR A 109 -17.77 2.62 -4.14
N GLY A 110 -16.86 2.64 -5.10
CA GLY A 110 -17.12 2.64 -6.54
C GLY A 110 -18.23 3.59 -6.97
N ALA A 111 -19.34 3.03 -7.44
CA ALA A 111 -20.49 3.79 -7.94
C ALA A 111 -21.13 4.71 -6.90
N ASP A 112 -21.13 4.35 -5.60
CA ASP A 112 -21.68 5.20 -4.54
C ASP A 112 -20.81 6.45 -4.35
N LEU A 113 -19.48 6.30 -4.40
CA LEU A 113 -18.54 7.42 -4.38
C LEU A 113 -18.71 8.32 -5.59
N ALA A 114 -18.84 7.73 -6.80
CA ALA A 114 -19.09 8.50 -8.04
C ALA A 114 -20.43 9.26 -7.99
N GLY A 115 -21.45 8.69 -7.35
CA GLY A 115 -22.74 9.36 -7.15
C GLY A 115 -22.67 10.52 -6.15
N ALA A 116 -21.80 10.41 -5.14
CA ALA A 116 -21.59 11.45 -4.13
C ALA A 116 -20.64 12.58 -4.62
N LEU A 117 -19.70 12.26 -5.51
CA LEU A 117 -18.69 13.18 -6.06
C LEU A 117 -18.70 13.10 -7.60
N PRO A 118 -19.74 13.66 -8.26
CA PRO A 118 -19.89 13.59 -9.71
C PRO A 118 -18.79 14.35 -10.48
N GLU A 119 -18.01 15.18 -9.81
CA GLU A 119 -16.88 15.92 -10.37
C GLU A 119 -15.66 15.02 -10.60
N ALA A 120 -15.59 13.84 -9.96
CA ALA A 120 -14.48 12.93 -10.08
C ALA A 120 -14.87 11.64 -10.82
N THR A 121 -13.98 11.16 -11.68
CA THR A 121 -14.10 9.83 -12.28
C THR A 121 -13.57 8.79 -11.29
N VAL A 122 -14.37 7.79 -10.94
CA VAL A 122 -13.98 6.74 -9.95
C VAL A 122 -13.63 5.46 -10.68
N LEU A 123 -12.39 4.97 -10.48
CA LEU A 123 -11.86 3.75 -11.08
C LEU A 123 -11.42 2.75 -10.00
N GLY A 124 -11.70 1.46 -10.23
CA GLY A 124 -11.29 0.38 -9.34
C GLY A 124 -9.88 -0.15 -9.63
N PHE A 125 -9.43 -1.12 -8.83
CA PHE A 125 -8.12 -1.76 -9.04
C PHE A 125 -7.99 -2.46 -10.39
N ASP A 126 -9.08 -2.98 -10.95
CA ASP A 126 -9.06 -3.67 -12.23
C ASP A 126 -8.74 -2.72 -13.41
N ASP A 127 -8.92 -1.40 -13.24
CA ASP A 127 -8.56 -0.38 -14.23
C ASP A 127 -7.06 -0.02 -14.22
N TYR A 128 -6.30 -0.42 -13.18
CA TYR A 128 -4.88 -0.08 -13.05
C TYR A 128 -4.04 -0.55 -14.24
N ALA A 129 -4.38 -1.71 -14.82
CA ALA A 129 -3.65 -2.24 -15.98
C ALA A 129 -3.78 -1.35 -17.23
N ALA A 130 -4.86 -0.58 -17.35
CA ALA A 130 -5.18 0.27 -18.48
C ALA A 130 -5.34 1.75 -18.06
N ILE A 131 -4.63 2.18 -17.03
CA ILE A 131 -4.83 3.52 -16.45
C ILE A 131 -4.55 4.65 -17.43
N GLY A 132 -3.60 4.50 -18.35
CA GLY A 132 -3.32 5.47 -19.39
C GLY A 132 -4.51 5.63 -20.37
N ASP A 133 -5.07 4.52 -20.85
CA ASP A 133 -6.27 4.53 -21.71
C ASP A 133 -7.46 5.17 -20.99
N ARG A 134 -7.65 4.87 -19.69
CA ARG A 134 -8.69 5.48 -18.86
C ARG A 134 -8.51 6.99 -18.73
N LEU A 135 -7.28 7.42 -18.52
CA LEU A 135 -6.98 8.85 -18.42
C LEU A 135 -7.18 9.56 -19.78
N ASP A 136 -6.83 8.92 -20.89
CA ASP A 136 -7.13 9.42 -22.23
C ASP A 136 -8.64 9.56 -22.47
N ASP A 137 -9.46 8.62 -21.99
CA ASP A 137 -10.91 8.71 -22.05
C ASP A 137 -11.43 9.91 -21.25
N VAL A 138 -10.95 10.10 -20.03
CA VAL A 138 -11.31 11.23 -19.16
C VAL A 138 -10.96 12.57 -19.82
N LEU A 139 -9.74 12.71 -20.32
CA LEU A 139 -9.26 13.93 -20.98
C LEU A 139 -9.98 14.23 -22.29
N ALA A 140 -10.52 13.21 -22.94
CA ALA A 140 -11.35 13.37 -24.14
C ALA A 140 -12.84 13.60 -23.81
N GLY A 141 -13.22 13.67 -22.53
CA GLY A 141 -14.61 13.83 -22.10
C GLY A 141 -15.49 12.61 -22.39
N ARG A 142 -14.89 11.43 -22.59
CA ARG A 142 -15.64 10.19 -22.80
C ARG A 142 -16.12 9.65 -21.45
N PRO A 143 -17.42 9.35 -21.30
CA PRO A 143 -17.93 8.84 -20.02
C PRO A 143 -17.39 7.43 -19.73
N LEU A 144 -16.93 7.24 -18.52
CA LEU A 144 -16.55 5.93 -17.98
C LEU A 144 -17.63 5.43 -17.02
N VAL A 145 -17.87 4.12 -17.04
CA VAL A 145 -18.78 3.49 -16.08
C VAL A 145 -18.03 3.31 -14.76
N PRO A 146 -18.55 3.87 -13.65
CA PRO A 146 -17.92 3.70 -12.36
C PRO A 146 -17.82 2.23 -11.97
N HIS A 147 -16.73 1.89 -11.28
CA HIS A 147 -16.52 0.56 -10.73
C HIS A 147 -17.68 0.15 -9.80
N THR A 148 -18.15 -1.09 -9.95
CA THR A 148 -19.11 -1.69 -9.01
C THR A 148 -18.36 -2.54 -7.99
N PRO A 149 -18.41 -2.17 -6.68
CA PRO A 149 -17.73 -2.90 -5.63
C PRO A 149 -18.15 -4.37 -5.55
N ARG A 150 -17.20 -5.25 -5.35
CA ARG A 150 -17.43 -6.68 -5.16
C ARG A 150 -16.50 -7.22 -4.07
N ASP A 151 -16.90 -8.31 -3.44
CA ASP A 151 -16.05 -8.97 -2.46
C ASP A 151 -14.87 -9.66 -3.14
N ARG A 152 -13.72 -9.02 -3.12
CA ARG A 152 -12.51 -9.52 -3.78
C ARG A 152 -11.93 -10.79 -3.14
N ARG A 153 -12.38 -11.19 -1.95
CA ARG A 153 -12.03 -12.49 -1.36
C ARG A 153 -12.51 -13.66 -2.23
N THR A 154 -13.58 -13.45 -2.99
CA THR A 154 -14.19 -14.47 -3.85
C THR A 154 -13.51 -14.61 -5.21
N LEU A 155 -12.59 -13.68 -5.56
CA LEU A 155 -11.91 -13.69 -6.87
C LEU A 155 -10.79 -14.72 -6.95
N LEU A 156 -10.30 -15.22 -5.82
CA LEU A 156 -9.21 -16.16 -5.74
C LEU A 156 -9.61 -17.41 -4.93
N PRO A 157 -8.98 -18.57 -5.18
CA PRO A 157 -9.21 -19.77 -4.41
C PRO A 157 -9.01 -19.57 -2.91
N ILE A 158 -9.82 -20.26 -2.10
CA ILE A 158 -9.67 -20.27 -0.63
C ILE A 158 -8.32 -20.88 -0.23
N SER A 159 -7.92 -21.95 -0.91
CA SER A 159 -6.61 -22.59 -0.74
C SER A 159 -5.50 -21.63 -1.22
N PRO A 160 -4.60 -21.17 -0.35
CA PRO A 160 -3.55 -20.22 -0.73
C PRO A 160 -2.67 -20.72 -1.86
N VAL A 161 -2.23 -21.98 -1.83
CA VAL A 161 -1.30 -22.56 -2.82
C VAL A 161 -1.86 -22.62 -4.24
N ASP A 162 -3.19 -22.61 -4.38
CA ASP A 162 -3.85 -22.64 -5.70
C ASP A 162 -3.93 -21.25 -6.35
N ARG A 163 -3.66 -20.18 -5.61
CA ARG A 163 -3.77 -18.79 -6.07
C ARG A 163 -2.74 -18.43 -7.13
N THR A 164 -1.53 -18.96 -7.01
CA THR A 164 -0.44 -18.69 -7.97
C THR A 164 -0.83 -19.05 -9.40
N ALA A 165 -1.54 -20.17 -9.59
CA ALA A 165 -2.00 -20.58 -10.92
C ALA A 165 -3.08 -19.64 -11.47
N VAL A 166 -3.97 -19.13 -10.60
CA VAL A 166 -5.04 -18.20 -11.01
C VAL A 166 -4.50 -16.83 -11.32
N THR A 167 -3.58 -16.31 -10.50
CA THR A 167 -3.00 -14.97 -10.70
C THR A 167 -2.06 -14.89 -11.91
N ALA A 168 -1.53 -16.02 -12.36
CA ALA A 168 -0.72 -16.11 -13.58
C ALA A 168 -1.56 -16.29 -14.86
N ALA A 169 -2.87 -16.53 -14.75
CA ALA A 169 -3.74 -16.79 -15.89
C ALA A 169 -4.14 -15.49 -16.62
N ALA A 170 -4.44 -15.61 -17.92
CA ALA A 170 -5.03 -14.52 -18.68
C ALA A 170 -6.42 -14.16 -18.11
N GLY A 171 -6.67 -12.86 -17.88
CA GLY A 171 -7.91 -12.39 -17.26
C GLY A 171 -7.94 -12.51 -15.72
N ALA A 172 -6.81 -12.76 -15.08
CA ALA A 172 -6.69 -12.71 -13.63
C ALA A 172 -7.11 -11.33 -13.09
N PRO A 173 -7.67 -11.29 -11.86
CA PRO A 173 -7.96 -10.01 -11.21
C PRO A 173 -6.66 -9.21 -11.01
N VAL A 174 -6.73 -7.91 -11.24
CA VAL A 174 -5.58 -7.02 -11.00
C VAL A 174 -5.33 -6.90 -9.49
N ILE A 175 -4.10 -7.15 -9.10
CA ILE A 175 -3.64 -7.05 -7.70
C ILE A 175 -2.64 -5.89 -7.65
N PRO A 176 -2.96 -4.75 -7.00
CA PRO A 176 -2.06 -3.62 -6.93
C PRO A 176 -0.71 -3.99 -6.31
N GLY A 177 0.37 -3.52 -6.92
CA GLY A 177 1.74 -3.83 -6.50
C GLY A 177 2.24 -5.20 -6.97
N HIS A 178 1.48 -5.90 -7.81
CA HIS A 178 1.88 -7.15 -8.45
C HIS A 178 2.07 -6.95 -9.96
N GLY A 179 3.13 -7.51 -10.48
CA GLY A 179 3.49 -7.42 -11.89
C GLY A 179 4.89 -6.83 -12.06
N TRP A 180 5.50 -7.20 -13.21
CA TRP A 180 6.87 -6.80 -13.55
C TRP A 180 6.90 -5.41 -14.18
N LEU A 181 6.21 -4.42 -13.57
CA LEU A 181 6.29 -3.05 -14.06
C LEU A 181 7.23 -2.23 -13.17
N ARG A 182 8.15 -1.50 -13.79
CA ARG A 182 8.97 -0.54 -13.05
C ARG A 182 8.07 0.60 -12.60
N ARG A 183 7.87 0.71 -11.30
CA ARG A 183 7.22 1.89 -10.71
C ARG A 183 8.11 3.12 -10.90
N GLN A 184 7.52 4.30 -10.87
CA GLN A 184 8.25 5.56 -10.83
C GLN A 184 8.18 6.13 -9.42
N ARG A 185 9.33 6.40 -8.80
CA ARG A 185 9.37 7.01 -7.47
C ARG A 185 8.77 8.40 -7.49
N LEU A 186 7.84 8.63 -6.57
CA LEU A 186 7.20 9.92 -6.34
C LEU A 186 7.87 10.70 -5.19
N ALA A 187 8.52 10.00 -4.27
CA ALA A 187 9.27 10.59 -3.18
C ALA A 187 10.78 10.45 -3.40
N SER A 188 11.55 11.47 -3.05
CA SER A 188 13.00 11.43 -2.97
C SER A 188 13.43 11.04 -1.55
N GLY A 189 14.57 10.38 -1.40
CA GLY A 189 15.14 10.07 -0.10
C GLY A 189 15.74 8.68 -0.02
N PRO A 190 16.49 8.40 1.07
CA PRO A 190 17.24 7.15 1.21
C PRO A 190 16.38 5.95 1.62
N SER A 191 15.12 6.16 2.01
CA SER A 191 14.20 5.09 2.41
C SER A 191 13.08 4.93 1.38
N ALA A 192 12.68 3.68 1.11
CA ALA A 192 11.54 3.37 0.25
C ALA A 192 10.77 2.14 0.74
N ALA A 193 9.45 2.17 0.55
CA ALA A 193 8.62 0.99 0.77
C ALA A 193 8.85 -0.05 -0.33
N LEU A 194 8.97 -1.33 0.04
CA LEU A 194 9.05 -2.47 -0.86
C LEU A 194 7.92 -3.44 -0.52
N LYS A 195 6.99 -3.60 -1.44
CA LYS A 195 5.79 -4.39 -1.23
C LYS A 195 6.09 -5.88 -1.39
N LEU A 196 5.78 -6.67 -0.33
CA LEU A 196 5.96 -8.12 -0.33
C LEU A 196 4.73 -8.87 -0.87
N ALA A 197 3.55 -8.35 -0.55
CA ALA A 197 2.28 -9.00 -0.82
C ALA A 197 1.14 -8.00 -0.82
N SER A 198 -0.03 -8.41 -1.31
CA SER A 198 -1.28 -7.65 -1.25
C SER A 198 -2.40 -8.55 -0.74
N GLY A 199 -3.40 -7.93 -0.09
CA GLY A 199 -4.55 -8.63 0.47
C GLY A 199 -4.28 -9.26 1.84
N CYS A 200 -5.31 -9.87 2.45
CA CYS A 200 -5.18 -10.47 3.78
C CYS A 200 -6.18 -11.62 3.98
N ASP A 201 -5.69 -12.76 4.48
CA ASP A 201 -6.52 -13.93 4.82
C ASP A 201 -7.05 -13.88 6.27
N ARG A 202 -6.67 -12.87 7.05
CA ARG A 202 -7.16 -12.72 8.42
C ARG A 202 -8.63 -12.31 8.42
N ARG A 203 -9.34 -12.76 9.46
CA ARG A 203 -10.75 -12.48 9.65
C ARG A 203 -11.00 -11.62 10.90
N CYS A 204 -10.16 -10.59 11.11
CA CYS A 204 -10.36 -9.66 12.20
C CYS A 204 -11.76 -9.05 12.09
N SER A 205 -12.55 -9.09 13.17
CA SER A 205 -13.96 -8.71 13.14
C SER A 205 -14.21 -7.22 12.80
N PHE A 206 -13.22 -6.37 13.01
CA PHE A 206 -13.26 -4.92 12.75
C PHE A 206 -12.71 -4.50 11.38
N CYS A 207 -12.17 -5.43 10.57
CA CYS A 207 -11.36 -5.06 9.43
C CYS A 207 -12.04 -5.39 8.09
N ALA A 208 -12.27 -4.37 7.28
CA ALA A 208 -12.84 -4.51 5.95
C ALA A 208 -11.79 -4.76 4.84
N ILE A 209 -10.48 -4.68 5.13
CA ILE A 209 -9.42 -4.82 4.12
C ILE A 209 -9.59 -6.04 3.21
N PRO A 210 -9.89 -7.26 3.71
CA PRO A 210 -10.01 -8.43 2.85
C PRO A 210 -11.12 -8.29 1.79
N THR A 211 -12.18 -7.54 2.05
CA THR A 211 -13.30 -7.42 1.11
C THR A 211 -12.91 -6.64 -0.15
N PHE A 212 -12.09 -5.60 -0.03
CA PHE A 212 -11.69 -4.75 -1.15
C PHE A 212 -10.25 -4.98 -1.64
N ARG A 213 -9.31 -5.44 -0.78
CA ARG A 213 -7.95 -5.83 -1.21
C ARG A 213 -7.85 -7.29 -1.63
N GLY A 214 -8.81 -8.12 -1.22
CA GLY A 214 -8.87 -9.54 -1.56
C GLY A 214 -8.07 -10.43 -0.64
N ALA A 215 -7.92 -11.69 -1.07
CA ALA A 215 -7.13 -12.71 -0.41
C ALA A 215 -5.63 -12.37 -0.49
N PHE A 216 -4.86 -12.88 0.47
CA PHE A 216 -3.41 -12.64 0.52
C PHE A 216 -2.69 -13.30 -0.66
N VAL A 217 -1.91 -12.52 -1.39
CA VAL A 217 -1.06 -12.97 -2.51
C VAL A 217 0.34 -12.42 -2.34
N SER A 218 1.32 -13.31 -2.23
CA SER A 218 2.74 -12.97 -2.16
C SER A 218 3.30 -12.65 -3.53
N ARG A 219 4.18 -11.68 -3.61
CA ARG A 219 5.02 -11.46 -4.78
C ARG A 219 6.13 -12.51 -4.82
N PRO A 220 6.49 -13.03 -6.01
CA PRO A 220 7.63 -13.94 -6.14
C PRO A 220 8.92 -13.30 -5.59
N PRO A 221 9.78 -14.05 -4.87
CA PRO A 221 11.04 -13.52 -4.31
C PRO A 221 11.95 -12.86 -5.34
N ALA A 222 11.99 -13.40 -6.57
CA ALA A 222 12.81 -12.85 -7.64
C ALA A 222 12.37 -11.44 -8.07
N GLU A 223 11.05 -11.16 -8.06
CA GLU A 223 10.50 -9.83 -8.34
C GLU A 223 10.82 -8.85 -7.21
N VAL A 224 10.67 -9.29 -5.95
CA VAL A 224 11.00 -8.48 -4.77
C VAL A 224 12.49 -8.12 -4.76
N LEU A 225 13.38 -9.07 -5.05
CA LEU A 225 14.82 -8.83 -5.15
C LEU A 225 15.18 -7.92 -6.34
N GLY A 226 14.55 -8.13 -7.50
CA GLY A 226 14.79 -7.28 -8.67
C GLY A 226 14.35 -5.83 -8.41
N GLU A 227 13.25 -5.61 -7.69
CA GLU A 227 12.81 -4.28 -7.29
C GLU A 227 13.74 -3.65 -6.23
N ALA A 228 14.24 -4.45 -5.27
CA ALA A 228 15.22 -3.98 -4.30
C ALA A 228 16.51 -3.49 -4.98
N GLN A 229 17.01 -4.21 -6.00
CA GLN A 229 18.15 -3.80 -6.80
C GLN A 229 17.89 -2.50 -7.58
N TRP A 230 16.68 -2.38 -8.17
CA TRP A 230 16.29 -1.15 -8.84
C TRP A 230 16.21 0.04 -7.89
N LEU A 231 15.63 -0.14 -6.69
CA LEU A 231 15.58 0.90 -5.66
C LEU A 231 16.98 1.32 -5.19
N ALA A 232 17.89 0.38 -4.98
CA ALA A 232 19.29 0.66 -4.66
C ALA A 232 19.95 1.51 -5.75
N GLY A 233 19.70 1.19 -7.04
CA GLY A 233 20.14 1.97 -8.19
C GLY A 233 19.55 3.39 -8.25
N GLN A 234 18.44 3.66 -7.53
CA GLN A 234 17.84 4.98 -7.35
C GLN A 234 18.34 5.72 -6.09
N GLY A 235 19.37 5.20 -5.43
CA GLY A 235 19.96 5.80 -4.22
C GLY A 235 19.24 5.45 -2.92
N VAL A 236 18.33 4.46 -2.92
CA VAL A 236 17.70 3.95 -1.70
C VAL A 236 18.70 3.10 -0.94
N THR A 237 18.86 3.39 0.35
CA THR A 237 19.73 2.64 1.27
C THR A 237 18.96 1.90 2.35
N GLU A 238 17.68 2.25 2.58
CA GLU A 238 16.79 1.54 3.52
C GLU A 238 15.53 1.06 2.81
N LEU A 239 15.25 -0.25 2.92
CA LEU A 239 14.00 -0.86 2.45
C LEU A 239 13.05 -1.07 3.61
N VAL A 240 11.82 -0.55 3.49
CA VAL A 240 10.73 -0.84 4.43
C VAL A 240 9.79 -1.86 3.77
N LEU A 241 9.84 -3.09 4.23
CA LEU A 241 9.01 -4.17 3.70
C LEU A 241 7.56 -4.02 4.17
N VAL A 242 6.63 -3.96 3.23
CA VAL A 242 5.22 -3.67 3.51
C VAL A 242 4.28 -4.70 2.90
N SER A 243 3.20 -5.01 3.62
CA SER A 243 2.02 -5.74 3.16
C SER A 243 0.88 -5.57 4.16
N GLU A 244 -0.27 -6.21 3.99
CA GLU A 244 -1.33 -6.27 5.00
C GLU A 244 -0.98 -7.21 6.16
N ASN A 245 -0.09 -8.18 5.93
CA ASN A 245 0.40 -9.14 6.93
C ASN A 245 1.72 -9.76 6.49
N SER A 246 2.83 -9.11 6.79
CA SER A 246 4.15 -9.57 6.35
C SER A 246 4.57 -10.92 6.94
N THR A 247 4.03 -11.31 8.11
CA THR A 247 4.29 -12.64 8.70
C THR A 247 3.76 -13.81 7.86
N SER A 248 2.77 -13.56 6.99
CA SER A 248 2.20 -14.57 6.10
C SER A 248 2.91 -14.70 4.76
N TYR A 249 3.95 -13.88 4.47
CA TYR A 249 4.66 -13.92 3.20
C TYR A 249 5.21 -15.32 2.88
N GLY A 250 4.90 -15.81 1.67
CA GLY A 250 5.29 -17.12 1.19
C GLY A 250 4.31 -18.27 1.48
N LYS A 251 3.28 -18.04 2.32
CA LYS A 251 2.29 -19.07 2.65
C LYS A 251 1.55 -19.61 1.42
N ASP A 252 1.17 -18.72 0.52
CA ASP A 252 0.51 -19.05 -0.75
C ASP A 252 1.49 -19.62 -1.79
N LEU A 253 2.79 -19.39 -1.62
CA LEU A 253 3.86 -20.02 -2.40
C LEU A 253 4.32 -21.35 -1.82
N GLY A 254 3.63 -21.89 -0.80
CA GLY A 254 3.93 -23.17 -0.16
C GLY A 254 5.12 -23.14 0.80
N ASP A 255 5.59 -21.96 1.21
CA ASP A 255 6.78 -21.80 2.01
C ASP A 255 6.61 -20.79 3.14
N LEU A 256 6.30 -21.29 4.34
CA LEU A 256 6.12 -20.48 5.54
C LEU A 256 7.40 -19.79 6.05
N ARG A 257 8.58 -20.23 5.58
CA ARG A 257 9.88 -19.65 5.96
C ARG A 257 10.47 -18.74 4.89
N LEU A 258 9.69 -18.36 3.91
CA LEU A 258 10.18 -17.59 2.77
C LEU A 258 10.73 -16.23 3.20
N LEU A 259 10.05 -15.52 4.10
CA LEU A 259 10.52 -14.23 4.62
C LEU A 259 11.85 -14.37 5.38
N GLU A 260 11.98 -15.42 6.20
CA GLU A 260 13.23 -15.71 6.94
C GLU A 260 14.42 -15.86 5.98
N ARG A 261 14.22 -16.46 4.79
CA ARG A 261 15.27 -16.64 3.77
C ARG A 261 15.45 -15.42 2.87
N LEU A 262 14.43 -14.62 2.67
CA LEU A 262 14.48 -13.43 1.81
C LEU A 262 15.24 -12.28 2.49
N LEU A 263 15.11 -12.11 3.80
CA LEU A 263 15.71 -10.99 4.53
C LEU A 263 17.25 -10.90 4.34
N PRO A 264 18.04 -11.97 4.51
CA PRO A 264 19.49 -11.93 4.24
C PRO A 264 19.82 -11.61 2.79
N GLN A 265 18.97 -12.04 1.83
CA GLN A 265 19.19 -11.76 0.41
C GLN A 265 18.94 -10.28 0.08
N LEU A 266 17.94 -9.65 0.72
CA LEU A 266 17.67 -8.23 0.57
C LEU A 266 18.79 -7.36 1.15
N VAL A 267 19.33 -7.74 2.30
CA VAL A 267 20.50 -7.06 2.88
C VAL A 267 21.74 -7.18 1.99
N ALA A 268 21.89 -8.31 1.29
CA ALA A 268 23.02 -8.54 0.39
C ALA A 268 22.93 -7.75 -0.94
N VAL A 269 21.83 -7.04 -1.20
CA VAL A 269 21.72 -6.16 -2.37
C VAL A 269 22.68 -4.98 -2.21
N GLU A 270 23.59 -4.81 -3.18
CA GLU A 270 24.57 -3.72 -3.17
C GLU A 270 23.86 -2.35 -3.07
N GLY A 271 24.31 -1.51 -2.16
CA GLY A 271 23.72 -0.18 -1.87
C GLY A 271 22.66 -0.19 -0.76
N ILE A 272 22.11 -1.33 -0.38
CA ILE A 272 21.17 -1.44 0.74
C ILE A 272 21.95 -1.59 2.06
N ALA A 273 21.76 -0.63 2.95
CA ALA A 273 22.36 -0.62 4.29
C ALA A 273 21.42 -1.16 5.36
N ARG A 274 20.10 -1.09 5.13
CA ARG A 274 19.09 -1.50 6.12
C ARG A 274 17.84 -2.06 5.49
N VAL A 275 17.28 -3.10 6.11
CA VAL A 275 15.98 -3.68 5.78
C VAL A 275 15.11 -3.68 7.03
N ARG A 276 13.94 -3.08 6.97
CA ARG A 276 12.96 -3.04 8.06
C ARG A 276 11.71 -3.80 7.67
N VAL A 277 11.15 -4.61 8.57
CA VAL A 277 9.91 -5.35 8.34
C VAL A 277 8.76 -4.67 9.08
N ALA A 278 7.73 -4.25 8.34
CA ALA A 278 6.51 -3.67 8.91
C ALA A 278 5.31 -4.64 8.82
N TYR A 279 4.26 -4.34 9.58
CA TYR A 279 2.97 -5.04 9.57
C TYR A 279 3.05 -6.52 9.98
N LEU A 280 3.73 -6.80 11.07
CA LEU A 280 3.83 -8.14 11.65
C LEU A 280 2.60 -8.48 12.51
N GLN A 281 2.20 -9.75 12.51
CA GLN A 281 1.14 -10.28 13.35
C GLN A 281 1.73 -11.07 14.52
N PRO A 282 1.47 -10.68 15.79
CA PRO A 282 2.06 -11.32 16.96
C PRO A 282 1.83 -12.84 17.01
N ALA A 283 0.60 -13.27 16.73
CA ALA A 283 0.21 -14.68 16.76
C ALA A 283 0.82 -15.53 15.62
N GLU A 284 1.41 -14.93 14.62
CA GLU A 284 2.03 -15.60 13.47
C GLU A 284 3.55 -15.42 13.44
N LEU A 285 4.10 -14.64 14.38
CA LEU A 285 5.55 -14.41 14.46
C LEU A 285 6.26 -15.66 15.01
N ARG A 286 6.79 -16.45 14.09
CA ARG A 286 7.52 -17.68 14.40
C ARG A 286 8.86 -17.36 15.06
N PRO A 287 9.39 -18.25 15.94
CA PRO A 287 10.70 -18.06 16.56
C PRO A 287 11.82 -17.79 15.55
N GLY A 288 11.89 -18.54 14.44
CA GLY A 288 12.91 -18.34 13.41
C GLY A 288 12.82 -16.97 12.72
N LEU A 289 11.61 -16.44 12.48
CA LEU A 289 11.46 -15.10 11.93
C LEU A 289 11.88 -14.03 12.95
N LEU A 290 11.52 -14.20 14.21
CA LEU A 290 11.95 -13.31 15.29
C LEU A 290 13.48 -13.27 15.39
N GLU A 291 14.14 -14.45 15.35
CA GLU A 291 15.60 -14.57 15.38
C GLU A 291 16.26 -13.86 14.19
N VAL A 292 15.74 -14.07 12.98
CA VAL A 292 16.29 -13.43 11.77
C VAL A 292 16.15 -11.90 11.82
N ILE A 293 15.00 -11.38 12.30
CA ILE A 293 14.82 -9.93 12.44
C ILE A 293 15.74 -9.37 13.53
N ALA A 294 15.90 -10.08 14.64
CA ALA A 294 16.66 -9.59 15.78
C ALA A 294 18.19 -9.68 15.58
N ALA A 295 18.68 -10.66 14.81
CA ALA A 295 20.10 -11.02 14.82
C ALA A 295 20.79 -10.95 13.46
N THR A 296 20.10 -10.62 12.36
CA THR A 296 20.73 -10.50 11.04
C THR A 296 21.27 -9.08 10.86
N ASP A 297 22.58 -8.96 10.65
CA ASP A 297 23.21 -7.68 10.34
C ASP A 297 22.55 -7.04 9.11
N GLY A 298 22.25 -5.74 9.20
CA GLY A 298 21.55 -5.00 8.15
C GLY A 298 20.03 -5.15 8.18
N VAL A 299 19.46 -6.10 8.94
CA VAL A 299 18.02 -6.09 9.27
C VAL A 299 17.83 -5.25 10.53
N ALA A 300 16.94 -4.27 10.48
CA ALA A 300 16.64 -3.47 11.66
C ALA A 300 15.96 -4.35 12.71
N PRO A 301 16.46 -4.42 13.95
CA PRO A 301 15.81 -5.11 15.05
C PRO A 301 14.59 -4.31 15.53
N TYR A 302 13.62 -4.14 14.64
CA TYR A 302 12.43 -3.33 14.81
C TYR A 302 11.19 -4.17 14.53
N PHE A 303 10.28 -4.20 15.48
CA PHE A 303 9.10 -5.04 15.46
C PHE A 303 7.83 -4.17 15.40
N ASP A 304 7.28 -3.98 14.21
CA ASP A 304 5.98 -3.35 13.99
C ASP A 304 4.88 -4.42 14.14
N LEU A 305 4.41 -4.59 15.37
CA LEU A 305 3.51 -5.66 15.78
C LEU A 305 2.09 -5.13 16.00
N SER A 306 1.14 -5.59 15.20
CA SER A 306 -0.27 -5.21 15.31
C SER A 306 -0.93 -5.91 16.50
N PHE A 307 -0.73 -5.46 17.74
CA PHE A 307 -1.37 -6.04 18.92
C PHE A 307 -2.87 -5.75 18.95
N GLN A 308 -3.28 -4.55 18.65
CA GLN A 308 -4.63 -3.99 18.61
C GLN A 308 -5.28 -3.79 19.98
N HIS A 309 -5.08 -4.69 20.91
CA HIS A 309 -5.44 -4.67 22.31
C HIS A 309 -4.60 -5.73 23.07
N SER A 310 -4.73 -5.82 24.41
CA SER A 310 -4.03 -6.83 25.19
C SER A 310 -4.94 -7.69 26.07
N SER A 311 -6.21 -7.30 26.28
CA SER A 311 -7.19 -8.13 26.98
C SER A 311 -7.53 -9.39 26.17
N PRO A 312 -7.37 -10.60 26.73
CA PRO A 312 -7.67 -11.85 26.02
C PRO A 312 -9.16 -12.00 25.65
N SER A 313 -10.07 -11.45 26.48
CA SER A 313 -11.53 -11.48 26.22
C SER A 313 -11.88 -10.64 25.03
N LEU A 314 -11.35 -9.43 24.95
CA LEU A 314 -11.59 -8.50 23.85
C LEU A 314 -10.91 -8.94 22.56
N LEU A 315 -9.68 -9.44 22.64
CA LEU A 315 -8.95 -9.99 21.49
C LEU A 315 -9.73 -11.13 20.83
N ARG A 316 -10.34 -12.04 21.60
CA ARG A 316 -11.21 -13.10 21.04
C ARG A 316 -12.41 -12.52 20.27
N ARG A 317 -13.04 -11.45 20.78
CA ARG A 317 -14.13 -10.75 20.07
C ARG A 317 -13.62 -10.08 18.80
N MET A 318 -12.40 -9.57 18.80
CA MET A 318 -11.69 -9.04 17.63
C MET A 318 -11.22 -10.14 16.65
N ARG A 319 -11.46 -11.43 16.95
CA ARG A 319 -10.91 -12.60 16.23
C ARG A 319 -9.38 -12.58 16.16
N ARG A 320 -8.77 -12.22 17.28
CA ARG A 320 -7.32 -12.21 17.48
C ARG A 320 -6.95 -13.09 18.66
N PHE A 321 -5.66 -13.46 18.73
CA PHE A 321 -5.14 -14.35 19.75
C PHE A 321 -4.01 -13.65 20.53
N GLY A 322 -3.87 -14.04 21.79
CA GLY A 322 -2.86 -13.54 22.70
C GLY A 322 -3.48 -12.86 23.91
N GLY A 323 -2.62 -12.24 24.68
CA GLY A 323 -2.95 -11.48 25.88
C GLY A 323 -1.71 -10.75 26.36
N THR A 324 -1.85 -9.95 27.41
CA THR A 324 -0.75 -9.14 27.96
C THR A 324 0.50 -9.99 28.24
N ASP A 325 0.36 -11.10 28.95
CA ASP A 325 1.52 -11.92 29.34
C ASP A 325 2.20 -12.59 28.13
N ASP A 326 1.42 -13.05 27.13
CA ASP A 326 1.94 -13.60 25.88
C ASP A 326 2.74 -12.55 25.11
N PHE A 327 2.23 -11.33 25.06
CA PHE A 327 2.85 -10.22 24.34
C PHE A 327 4.11 -9.71 25.05
N LEU A 328 4.08 -9.58 26.36
CA LEU A 328 5.25 -9.25 27.17
C LEU A 328 6.35 -10.31 27.05
N ALA A 329 5.97 -11.59 27.04
CA ALA A 329 6.92 -12.69 26.80
C ALA A 329 7.53 -12.63 25.39
N LEU A 330 6.73 -12.26 24.35
CA LEU A 330 7.23 -12.06 22.99
C LEU A 330 8.26 -10.92 22.93
N ILE A 331 7.92 -9.76 23.52
CA ILE A 331 8.81 -8.59 23.60
C ILE A 331 10.11 -8.96 24.37
N GLY A 332 9.97 -9.67 25.49
CA GLY A 332 11.11 -10.14 26.28
C GLY A 332 12.05 -11.05 25.48
N ARG A 333 11.53 -11.98 24.69
CA ARG A 333 12.35 -12.84 23.81
C ARG A 333 13.09 -12.02 22.74
N ALA A 334 12.44 -11.05 22.12
CA ALA A 334 13.10 -10.22 21.11
C ALA A 334 14.22 -9.37 21.74
N ARG A 335 13.99 -8.77 22.91
CA ARG A 335 15.00 -7.99 23.65
C ARG A 335 16.14 -8.84 24.19
N ALA A 336 15.90 -10.12 24.47
CA ALA A 336 16.98 -11.04 24.86
C ALA A 336 17.94 -11.32 23.70
N LEU A 337 17.49 -11.25 22.46
CA LEU A 337 18.30 -11.41 21.24
C LEU A 337 18.92 -10.07 20.79
N ALA A 338 18.17 -9.00 20.87
CA ALA A 338 18.58 -7.64 20.51
C ALA A 338 18.10 -6.66 21.61
N PRO A 339 18.95 -6.30 22.59
CA PRO A 339 18.56 -5.42 23.69
C PRO A 339 18.04 -4.04 23.24
N GLU A 340 18.51 -3.57 22.10
CA GLU A 340 18.10 -2.31 21.45
C GLU A 340 16.86 -2.44 20.57
N ALA A 341 16.19 -3.61 20.53
CA ALA A 341 15.03 -3.83 19.67
C ALA A 341 13.94 -2.81 19.93
N GLY A 342 13.53 -2.13 18.85
CA GLY A 342 12.43 -1.17 18.86
C GLY A 342 11.09 -1.86 18.61
N PHE A 343 10.04 -1.37 19.28
CA PHE A 343 8.68 -1.90 19.16
C PHE A 343 7.68 -0.81 18.82
N ARG A 344 6.92 -1.05 17.78
CA ARG A 344 5.78 -0.22 17.39
C ARG A 344 4.50 -1.05 17.38
N THR A 345 3.38 -0.42 17.78
CA THR A 345 2.05 -1.03 17.64
C THR A 345 0.97 -0.01 17.34
N ASN A 346 -0.21 -0.52 17.00
CA ASN A 346 -1.46 0.22 17.06
C ASN A 346 -2.39 -0.48 18.06
N VAL A 347 -3.18 0.32 18.80
CA VAL A 347 -4.23 -0.16 19.69
C VAL A 347 -5.58 0.49 19.34
N ILE A 348 -6.65 -0.23 19.59
CA ILE A 348 -8.03 0.19 19.28
C ILE A 348 -8.80 0.22 20.60
N LEU A 349 -9.36 1.38 20.96
CA LEU A 349 -10.18 1.62 22.14
C LEU A 349 -11.66 1.74 21.75
N GLY A 350 -12.54 1.35 22.66
CA GLY A 350 -13.98 1.45 22.44
C GLY A 350 -14.55 0.37 21.53
N PHE A 351 -13.83 -0.74 21.35
CA PHE A 351 -14.37 -1.88 20.62
C PHE A 351 -15.63 -2.44 21.30
N PRO A 352 -16.66 -2.88 20.55
CA PRO A 352 -17.92 -3.35 21.14
C PRO A 352 -17.74 -4.37 22.27
N GLY A 353 -18.21 -4.00 23.47
CA GLY A 353 -18.12 -4.80 24.69
C GLY A 353 -16.81 -4.65 25.47
N GLU A 354 -16.00 -3.64 25.16
CA GLU A 354 -14.83 -3.26 25.97
C GLU A 354 -15.29 -2.73 27.34
N THR A 355 -14.66 -3.24 28.39
CA THR A 355 -14.90 -2.87 29.79
C THR A 355 -13.76 -2.05 30.35
N GLU A 356 -13.95 -1.44 31.53
CA GLU A 356 -12.84 -0.77 32.25
C GLU A 356 -11.71 -1.73 32.63
N ASP A 357 -12.04 -2.99 32.97
CA ASP A 357 -11.03 -4.01 33.24
C ASP A 357 -10.17 -4.32 31.98
N ASP A 358 -10.79 -4.29 30.80
CA ASP A 358 -10.06 -4.48 29.54
C ASP A 358 -9.11 -3.29 29.28
N VAL A 359 -9.55 -2.05 29.56
CA VAL A 359 -8.71 -0.85 29.43
C VAL A 359 -7.56 -0.88 30.44
N ALA A 360 -7.84 -1.25 31.70
CA ALA A 360 -6.78 -1.40 32.73
C ALA A 360 -5.74 -2.46 32.34
N GLU A 361 -6.16 -3.55 31.70
CA GLU A 361 -5.26 -4.57 31.18
C GLU A 361 -4.38 -4.04 30.01
N LEU A 362 -4.92 -3.19 29.17
CA LEU A 362 -4.16 -2.49 28.13
C LEU A 362 -3.13 -1.52 28.73
N GLU A 363 -3.51 -0.76 29.77
CA GLU A 363 -2.58 0.14 30.48
C GLU A 363 -1.42 -0.63 31.09
N ARG A 364 -1.69 -1.78 31.71
CA ARG A 364 -0.65 -2.68 32.23
C ARG A 364 0.32 -3.11 31.11
N PHE A 365 -0.23 -3.55 29.97
CA PHE A 365 0.57 -3.97 28.83
C PHE A 365 1.47 -2.84 28.30
N LEU A 366 0.94 -1.63 28.12
CA LEU A 366 1.68 -0.49 27.60
C LEU A 366 2.81 -0.08 28.56
N THR A 367 2.51 -0.07 29.87
CA THR A 367 3.47 0.29 30.92
C THR A 367 4.62 -0.71 31.00
N GLU A 368 4.31 -2.02 31.08
CA GLU A 368 5.31 -3.06 31.20
C GLU A 368 6.04 -3.36 29.88
N GLY A 369 5.34 -3.23 28.77
CA GLY A 369 5.88 -3.49 27.42
C GLY A 369 6.93 -2.50 26.97
N ARG A 370 6.90 -1.25 27.48
CA ARG A 370 7.87 -0.18 27.16
C ARG A 370 8.08 -0.05 25.64
N LEU A 371 6.98 0.15 24.91
CA LEU A 371 6.97 0.28 23.45
C LEU A 371 7.52 1.63 23.02
N ASP A 372 8.15 1.69 21.84
CA ASP A 372 8.77 2.91 21.30
C ASP A 372 7.79 3.82 20.58
N ALA A 373 6.79 3.23 19.92
CA ALA A 373 5.76 3.97 19.24
C ALA A 373 4.41 3.24 19.34
N VAL A 374 3.37 3.94 19.77
CA VAL A 374 2.01 3.41 19.88
C VAL A 374 1.04 4.35 19.21
N GLY A 375 0.39 3.88 18.14
CA GLY A 375 -0.76 4.56 17.55
C GLY A 375 -2.03 4.20 18.33
N VAL A 376 -2.74 5.20 18.84
CA VAL A 376 -3.99 5.02 19.60
C VAL A 376 -5.16 5.43 18.73
N PHE A 377 -6.11 4.51 18.51
CA PHE A 377 -7.25 4.71 17.63
C PHE A 377 -8.56 4.39 18.35
N GLY A 378 -9.58 5.24 18.15
CA GLY A 378 -10.95 4.88 18.49
C GLY A 378 -11.51 3.83 17.54
N TYR A 379 -12.36 2.95 18.03
CA TYR A 379 -13.09 2.02 17.18
C TYR A 379 -14.00 2.78 16.21
N SER A 380 -14.01 2.36 14.97
CA SER A 380 -14.87 2.86 13.90
C SER A 380 -15.75 1.71 13.39
N ASP A 381 -17.05 1.97 13.26
CA ASP A 381 -18.00 1.04 12.64
C ASP A 381 -17.81 1.04 11.12
N GLU A 382 -17.10 0.04 10.64
CA GLU A 382 -16.82 -0.07 9.21
C GLU A 382 -17.80 -1.02 8.53
N GLU A 383 -18.44 -0.55 7.46
CA GLU A 383 -19.39 -1.32 6.67
C GLU A 383 -18.80 -2.65 6.19
N GLY A 384 -19.62 -3.70 6.24
CA GLY A 384 -19.23 -5.05 5.83
C GLY A 384 -18.35 -5.79 6.84
N THR A 385 -18.09 -5.21 8.02
CA THR A 385 -17.37 -5.88 9.11
C THR A 385 -18.34 -6.58 10.09
N GLU A 386 -17.86 -7.66 10.70
CA GLU A 386 -18.64 -8.37 11.73
C GLU A 386 -18.85 -7.52 12.98
N ALA A 387 -17.85 -6.71 13.35
CA ALA A 387 -17.90 -5.86 14.54
C ALA A 387 -19.06 -4.86 14.50
N MET A 388 -19.47 -4.42 13.30
CA MET A 388 -20.61 -3.53 13.11
C MET A 388 -21.91 -4.10 13.72
N SER A 389 -22.07 -5.42 13.76
CA SER A 389 -23.25 -6.10 14.29
C SER A 389 -23.10 -6.57 15.76
N LEU A 390 -21.93 -6.38 16.37
CA LEU A 390 -21.68 -6.82 17.74
C LEU A 390 -22.45 -5.97 18.76
N PRO A 391 -23.00 -6.59 19.82
CA PRO A 391 -23.61 -5.86 20.92
C PRO A 391 -22.56 -5.22 21.84
N GLY A 392 -23.00 -4.25 22.65
CA GLY A 392 -22.17 -3.59 23.65
C GLY A 392 -21.32 -2.47 23.05
N LYS A 393 -21.84 -1.80 22.01
CA LYS A 393 -21.21 -0.58 21.47
C LYS A 393 -21.19 0.52 22.51
N LEU A 394 -20.08 1.20 22.59
CA LEU A 394 -19.92 2.41 23.41
C LEU A 394 -20.33 3.63 22.58
N ASP A 395 -20.75 4.69 23.27
CA ASP A 395 -20.97 5.97 22.60
C ASP A 395 -19.64 6.65 22.25
N GLN A 396 -19.70 7.60 21.32
CA GLN A 396 -18.50 8.27 20.82
C GLN A 396 -17.76 9.05 21.91
N ALA A 397 -18.48 9.64 22.88
CA ALA A 397 -17.87 10.40 23.95
C ALA A 397 -17.03 9.50 24.87
N GLU A 398 -17.52 8.28 25.16
CA GLU A 398 -16.77 7.29 25.93
C GLU A 398 -15.53 6.78 25.15
N ILE A 399 -15.69 6.50 23.85
CA ILE A 399 -14.56 6.12 22.99
C ILE A 399 -13.48 7.21 23.01
N ASP A 400 -13.89 8.46 22.82
CA ASP A 400 -12.98 9.61 22.82
C ASP A 400 -12.29 9.81 24.18
N ALA A 401 -13.00 9.56 25.28
CA ALA A 401 -12.43 9.63 26.63
C ALA A 401 -11.34 8.56 26.84
N ARG A 402 -11.59 7.31 26.40
CA ARG A 402 -10.61 6.22 26.47
C ARG A 402 -9.41 6.47 25.57
N VAL A 403 -9.63 6.96 24.36
CA VAL A 403 -8.55 7.34 23.43
C VAL A 403 -7.66 8.41 24.06
N ARG A 404 -8.24 9.48 24.62
CA ARG A 404 -7.45 10.52 25.31
C ARG A 404 -6.63 9.93 26.46
N ARG A 405 -7.27 9.15 27.35
CA ARG A 405 -6.61 8.52 28.50
C ARG A 405 -5.40 7.68 28.10
N ILE A 406 -5.54 6.85 27.07
CA ILE A 406 -4.43 6.01 26.59
C ILE A 406 -3.39 6.81 25.82
N THR A 407 -3.80 7.85 25.10
CA THR A 407 -2.84 8.77 24.43
C THR A 407 -1.98 9.49 25.47
N ASP A 408 -2.56 10.05 26.52
CA ASP A 408 -1.85 10.71 27.60
C ASP A 408 -0.83 9.76 28.26
N LEU A 409 -1.23 8.50 28.54
CA LEU A 409 -0.34 7.47 29.06
C LEU A 409 0.82 7.17 28.11
N VAL A 410 0.55 7.01 26.81
CA VAL A 410 1.58 6.74 25.80
C VAL A 410 2.58 7.90 25.69
N GLU A 411 2.11 9.14 25.72
CA GLU A 411 2.97 10.33 25.71
C GLU A 411 3.87 10.39 26.95
N GLU A 412 3.31 10.12 28.15
CA GLU A 412 4.08 10.03 29.39
C GLU A 412 5.15 8.94 29.31
N LEU A 413 4.80 7.72 28.89
CA LEU A 413 5.74 6.60 28.78
C LEU A 413 6.83 6.89 27.74
N THR A 414 6.52 7.57 26.65
CA THR A 414 7.48 7.95 25.63
C THR A 414 8.45 9.02 26.18
N ALA A 415 7.92 10.02 26.89
CA ALA A 415 8.76 11.06 27.51
C ALA A 415 9.72 10.50 28.57
N GLN A 416 9.33 9.45 29.31
CA GLN A 416 10.20 8.78 30.28
C GLN A 416 11.36 7.98 29.65
N ARG A 417 11.29 7.69 28.34
CA ARG A 417 12.29 6.93 27.59
C ARG A 417 13.27 7.80 26.81
N ALA A 418 12.89 9.03 26.48
CA ALA A 418 13.70 10.01 25.77
C ALA A 418 14.82 10.56 26.64
#